data_78cc808f7b52c26cbbf41e312e42f083
#
_entry.id   78cc808f7b52c26cbbf41e312e42f083
#
_cell.length_a   1.000
_cell.length_b   1.000
_cell.length_c   1.000
_cell.angle_alpha   90.00
_cell.angle_beta   90.00
_cell.angle_gamma   90.00
#
_symmetry.space_group_name_H-M   'P 1'
#
loop_
_entity.id
_entity.type
_entity.pdbx_description
1 polymer ?
#
loop_
_entity_poly.entity_id
_entity_poly.type
_entity_poly.pdbx_seq_one_letter_code
_entity_poly.pdbx_strand_id
1 'polypeptide(L)'
;MVKVEGMNDTSTESSAGNPGTPGNSGRTAPDWVEHAIGWHVYPLGFTGAPVHGERDDSQSGSGPDTGSAATANSTAPGKARLDHLVRWLDYVQELGLNVLQLGPIFESATHGYDTLDYFRIDRRLGDDAAFDRLIAAAHERGIKVLLDGVFNHLSSSAPMFREALADPDSEAAELFDVDRSGEEPSAPCFEGHLDLVEFDHRAPQTAAFVEKVMRHWLDRGVDGWRLDAAYAVDPDFWSGVLANVRADFPHAFIYGEVIHGDYVDIVGRSTMDSVTEYELWKAIWSSLKEQNFYELEWTLGRHDTFLESFVPVTFVGNHDVTRIASQVGQDKAVLALVVLMTVGGVPLIYYGDEQGYTGVKEERFGGDDQVRPVFPDGPEELSTLGAWVHNAHHQLVALRRRHPWLHRARVKVTSIANERLTYEATGDGHSLTVELEVTGKPSAEIRDGENVEFRYPRP
;
A
#
# COMPACT_ATOMS: atom_id res chain seq x y z
N MET A 1 8.49 -3.82 -11.18
CA MET A 1 9.73 -4.12 -10.43
C MET A 1 10.52 -2.83 -10.26
N VAL A 2 10.42 -2.19 -9.14
CA VAL A 2 10.98 -0.84 -8.94
C VAL A 2 12.42 -0.96 -8.50
N LYS A 3 13.36 -0.51 -9.33
CA LYS A 3 14.77 -0.31 -8.96
C LYS A 3 14.89 0.98 -8.14
N VAL A 4 15.10 0.86 -6.86
CA VAL A 4 15.57 1.97 -6.02
C VAL A 4 17.10 1.92 -6.01
N GLU A 5 17.76 2.32 -7.11
CA GLU A 5 19.20 2.56 -7.13
C GLU A 5 19.49 4.04 -6.87
N GLY A 6 20.51 4.26 -6.07
CA GLY A 6 21.05 5.49 -5.55
C GLY A 6 20.80 6.77 -6.36
N MET A 7 20.15 7.71 -5.73
CA MET A 7 20.07 9.10 -6.20
C MET A 7 21.47 9.71 -6.20
N ASN A 8 22.07 9.85 -7.39
CA ASN A 8 23.17 10.78 -7.59
C ASN A 8 22.61 12.16 -7.96
N ASP A 9 22.90 13.11 -7.10
CA ASP A 9 22.61 14.52 -7.23
C ASP A 9 23.32 15.11 -8.48
N THR A 10 22.53 15.57 -9.46
CA THR A 10 23.01 16.50 -10.50
C THR A 10 22.07 17.70 -10.54
N SER A 11 22.40 18.69 -9.71
CA SER A 11 21.84 20.03 -9.79
C SER A 11 22.15 20.68 -11.12
N THR A 12 21.13 20.92 -11.95
CA THR A 12 21.17 21.94 -13.01
C THR A 12 20.11 22.99 -12.71
N GLU A 13 20.59 24.17 -12.31
CA GLU A 13 19.80 25.39 -12.21
C GLU A 13 19.16 25.71 -13.56
N SER A 14 17.84 25.84 -13.60
CA SER A 14 17.11 26.50 -14.67
C SER A 14 16.14 27.52 -14.08
N SER A 15 16.27 28.73 -14.55
CA SER A 15 15.67 29.97 -14.10
C SER A 15 14.16 30.05 -14.25
N ALA A 16 13.53 30.50 -13.16
CA ALA A 16 12.31 31.29 -13.00
C ALA A 16 11.38 31.56 -14.20
N GLY A 17 10.21 30.95 -14.18
CA GLY A 17 9.00 31.52 -14.73
C GLY A 17 7.91 31.27 -13.66
N ASN A 18 7.40 32.37 -13.07
CA ASN A 18 6.32 32.33 -12.07
C ASN A 18 4.97 32.06 -12.79
N PRO A 19 4.35 30.90 -12.70
CA PRO A 19 2.95 30.71 -13.05
C PRO A 19 2.13 30.73 -11.77
N GLY A 20 1.04 31.46 -11.84
CA GLY A 20 0.11 31.67 -10.72
C GLY A 20 -0.22 30.40 -9.98
N THR A 21 -0.29 30.52 -8.67
CA THR A 21 -0.73 29.51 -7.72
C THR A 21 -1.95 28.76 -8.26
N PRO A 22 -1.88 27.44 -8.52
CA PRO A 22 -3.09 26.67 -8.79
C PRO A 22 -3.95 26.74 -7.53
N GLY A 23 -5.18 27.17 -7.68
CA GLY A 23 -6.10 27.24 -6.57
C GLY A 23 -6.20 25.88 -5.92
N ASN A 24 -5.91 25.83 -4.62
CA ASN A 24 -6.27 24.75 -3.73
C ASN A 24 -7.76 24.43 -4.02
N SER A 25 -8.04 23.35 -4.72
CA SER A 25 -9.39 22.82 -4.81
C SER A 25 -9.73 22.43 -3.37
N GLY A 26 -10.58 23.20 -2.70
CA GLY A 26 -10.90 23.05 -1.28
C GLY A 26 -11.61 21.74 -0.94
N ARG A 27 -11.15 20.64 -1.52
CA ARG A 27 -11.61 19.29 -1.25
C ARG A 27 -10.83 18.71 -0.08
N THR A 28 -11.55 18.26 0.91
CA THR A 28 -11.03 17.41 1.99
C THR A 28 -11.38 15.96 1.71
N ALA A 29 -10.51 15.03 2.12
CA ALA A 29 -10.83 13.61 2.16
C ALA A 29 -12.14 13.38 2.95
N PRO A 30 -12.86 12.27 2.74
CA PRO A 30 -14.05 11.94 3.52
C PRO A 30 -13.78 11.94 5.02
N ASP A 31 -14.74 12.43 5.83
CA ASP A 31 -14.57 12.63 7.29
C ASP A 31 -14.09 11.37 8.03
N TRP A 32 -14.52 10.19 7.59
CA TRP A 32 -14.12 8.94 8.24
C TRP A 32 -12.61 8.67 8.16
N VAL A 33 -11.90 9.29 7.21
CA VAL A 33 -10.45 9.13 7.00
C VAL A 33 -9.65 9.75 8.16
N GLU A 34 -10.18 10.74 8.85
CA GLU A 34 -9.53 11.36 10.03
C GLU A 34 -9.25 10.33 11.15
N HIS A 35 -10.03 9.25 11.15
CA HIS A 35 -9.89 8.17 12.12
C HIS A 35 -9.35 6.89 11.50
N ALA A 36 -8.88 6.92 10.25
CA ALA A 36 -8.41 5.74 9.56
C ALA A 36 -7.07 5.26 10.10
N ILE A 37 -7.00 3.99 10.46
CA ILE A 37 -5.79 3.21 10.67
C ILE A 37 -6.02 1.90 9.96
N GLY A 38 -5.18 1.60 8.95
CA GLY A 38 -5.46 0.49 8.04
C GLY A 38 -4.60 -0.75 8.31
N TRP A 39 -5.17 -1.90 7.95
CA TRP A 39 -4.48 -3.16 7.77
C TRP A 39 -4.37 -3.45 6.28
N HIS A 40 -3.14 -3.49 5.76
CA HIS A 40 -2.88 -3.77 4.36
C HIS A 40 -2.60 -5.25 4.19
N VAL A 41 -3.39 -5.91 3.36
CA VAL A 41 -3.30 -7.34 3.08
C VAL A 41 -3.12 -7.60 1.60
N TYR A 42 -2.19 -8.49 1.26
CA TYR A 42 -2.07 -9.07 -0.07
C TYR A 42 -2.84 -10.40 -0.12
N PRO A 43 -4.06 -10.45 -0.70
CA PRO A 43 -5.00 -11.54 -0.47
C PRO A 43 -4.53 -12.90 -1.00
N LEU A 44 -3.87 -12.94 -2.16
CA LEU A 44 -3.37 -14.19 -2.74
C LEU A 44 -2.34 -14.85 -1.80
N GLY A 45 -1.35 -14.08 -1.31
CA GLY A 45 -0.36 -14.57 -0.34
C GLY A 45 -1.02 -14.95 0.96
N PHE A 46 -1.76 -14.02 1.58
CA PHE A 46 -2.42 -14.21 2.87
C PHE A 46 -3.24 -15.51 2.94
N THR A 47 -3.97 -15.83 1.88
CA THR A 47 -4.87 -16.99 1.82
C THR A 47 -4.20 -18.26 1.29
N GLY A 48 -2.92 -18.20 0.94
CA GLY A 48 -2.19 -19.32 0.34
C GLY A 48 -2.72 -19.71 -1.05
N ALA A 49 -3.24 -18.74 -1.81
CA ALA A 49 -3.60 -18.96 -3.19
C ALA A 49 -2.34 -19.16 -4.06
N PRO A 50 -2.35 -20.05 -5.07
CA PRO A 50 -1.19 -20.23 -5.93
C PRO A 50 -0.96 -18.98 -6.79
N VAL A 51 0.21 -18.36 -6.67
CA VAL A 51 0.61 -17.16 -7.42
C VAL A 51 1.53 -17.46 -8.59
N HIS A 52 2.18 -18.63 -8.58
CA HIS A 52 3.01 -19.13 -9.67
C HIS A 52 2.24 -20.22 -10.39
N GLY A 53 2.17 -20.15 -11.73
CA GLY A 53 1.60 -21.22 -12.54
C GLY A 53 2.38 -22.54 -12.29
N GLU A 54 1.70 -23.69 -12.42
CA GLU A 54 2.39 -24.99 -12.43
C GLU A 54 3.46 -24.92 -13.54
N ARG A 55 4.73 -24.94 -13.17
CA ARG A 55 5.80 -25.14 -14.15
C ARG A 55 5.62 -26.53 -14.74
N ASP A 56 5.60 -26.61 -16.04
CA ASP A 56 5.83 -27.85 -16.76
C ASP A 56 7.32 -28.25 -16.52
N ASP A 57 7.56 -29.03 -15.46
CA ASP A 57 8.89 -29.49 -15.01
C ASP A 57 9.55 -30.50 -15.99
N SER A 58 9.06 -30.59 -17.23
CA SER A 58 9.61 -31.48 -18.22
C SER A 58 10.97 -31.04 -18.83
N GLN A 59 11.54 -29.90 -18.41
CA GLN A 59 12.81 -29.38 -18.96
C GLN A 59 13.93 -29.07 -17.96
N SER A 60 13.95 -29.55 -16.73
CA SER A 60 15.13 -29.41 -15.87
C SER A 60 15.64 -30.75 -15.34
N GLY A 61 16.85 -31.12 -15.83
CA GLY A 61 17.56 -32.31 -15.41
C GLY A 61 18.05 -32.24 -13.97
N SER A 62 17.83 -33.35 -13.30
CA SER A 62 18.53 -33.97 -12.15
C SER A 62 19.50 -33.14 -11.28
N GLY A 63 19.05 -32.80 -10.05
CA GLY A 63 19.92 -32.58 -8.88
C GLY A 63 19.20 -33.12 -7.62
N PRO A 64 19.93 -33.66 -6.62
CA PRO A 64 19.31 -34.50 -5.60
C PRO A 64 18.54 -33.76 -4.54
N ASP A 65 17.39 -34.31 -4.26
CA ASP A 65 16.40 -34.10 -3.24
C ASP A 65 16.98 -33.96 -1.82
N THR A 66 16.71 -32.86 -1.12
CA THR A 66 16.75 -32.82 0.35
C THR A 66 15.41 -32.34 0.83
N GLY A 67 14.62 -33.28 1.31
CA GLY A 67 13.24 -33.11 1.71
C GLY A 67 13.01 -32.08 2.82
N SER A 68 12.04 -31.24 2.58
CA SER A 68 11.18 -30.66 3.62
C SER A 68 9.75 -30.74 3.08
N ALA A 69 8.96 -31.64 3.64
CA ALA A 69 7.57 -31.82 3.27
C ALA A 69 6.74 -30.64 3.83
N ALA A 70 6.58 -29.60 3.04
CA ALA A 70 5.43 -28.73 3.17
C ALA A 70 4.26 -29.46 2.52
N THR A 71 3.31 -29.93 3.32
CA THR A 71 2.04 -30.50 2.86
C THR A 71 1.31 -29.47 2.01
N ALA A 72 1.45 -29.58 0.69
CA ALA A 72 0.60 -28.90 -0.26
C ALA A 72 -0.84 -29.42 -0.06
N ASN A 73 -1.64 -28.66 0.67
CA ASN A 73 -3.08 -28.85 0.70
C ASN A 73 -3.62 -28.46 -0.68
N SER A 74 -3.71 -29.43 -1.57
CA SER A 74 -4.42 -29.32 -2.84
C SER A 74 -5.90 -29.02 -2.52
N THR A 75 -6.25 -27.74 -2.51
CA THR A 75 -7.65 -27.33 -2.36
C THR A 75 -8.34 -27.43 -3.71
N ALA A 76 -9.37 -28.28 -3.77
CA ALA A 76 -10.31 -28.38 -4.88
C ALA A 76 -10.83 -27.00 -5.30
N PRO A 77 -11.14 -26.78 -6.62
CA PRO A 77 -11.78 -25.56 -7.08
C PRO A 77 -13.11 -25.37 -6.34
N GLY A 78 -13.28 -24.25 -5.61
CA GLY A 78 -14.52 -23.90 -4.94
C GLY A 78 -14.39 -23.48 -3.47
N LYS A 79 -13.20 -23.43 -2.86
CA LYS A 79 -13.07 -22.89 -1.51
C LYS A 79 -12.98 -21.35 -1.60
N ALA A 80 -13.98 -20.66 -1.05
CA ALA A 80 -13.99 -19.20 -0.96
C ALA A 80 -12.89 -18.75 0.01
N ARG A 81 -11.68 -18.48 -0.52
CA ARG A 81 -10.53 -18.05 0.29
C ARG A 81 -10.72 -16.66 0.89
N LEU A 82 -11.59 -15.80 0.33
CA LEU A 82 -11.99 -14.55 0.96
C LEU A 82 -12.66 -14.78 2.33
N ASP A 83 -13.32 -15.92 2.57
CA ASP A 83 -13.83 -16.28 3.89
C ASP A 83 -12.71 -16.49 4.92
N HIS A 84 -11.46 -16.71 4.49
CA HIS A 84 -10.29 -16.68 5.38
C HIS A 84 -10.08 -15.28 5.98
N LEU A 85 -10.17 -14.22 5.16
CA LEU A 85 -10.09 -12.85 5.66
C LEU A 85 -11.22 -12.50 6.63
N VAL A 86 -12.44 -13.02 6.38
CA VAL A 86 -13.59 -12.81 7.31
C VAL A 86 -13.27 -13.28 8.72
N ARG A 87 -12.52 -14.38 8.90
CA ARG A 87 -12.12 -14.88 10.21
C ARG A 87 -11.13 -13.98 10.97
N TRP A 88 -10.48 -13.06 10.25
CA TRP A 88 -9.50 -12.13 10.81
C TRP A 88 -10.08 -10.75 11.14
N LEU A 89 -11.32 -10.45 10.77
CA LEU A 89 -11.91 -9.13 10.99
C LEU A 89 -12.06 -8.75 12.46
N ASP A 90 -12.33 -9.71 13.34
CA ASP A 90 -12.37 -9.46 14.79
C ASP A 90 -10.97 -9.10 15.31
N TYR A 91 -9.92 -9.78 14.86
CA TYR A 91 -8.53 -9.44 15.17
C TYR A 91 -8.15 -8.01 14.71
N VAL A 92 -8.57 -7.62 13.51
CA VAL A 92 -8.37 -6.25 12.98
C VAL A 92 -9.04 -5.22 13.90
N GLN A 93 -10.30 -5.48 14.29
CA GLN A 93 -11.06 -4.62 15.19
C GLN A 93 -10.44 -4.56 16.60
N GLU A 94 -10.05 -5.71 17.17
CA GLU A 94 -9.40 -5.79 18.48
C GLU A 94 -8.06 -5.05 18.52
N LEU A 95 -7.28 -5.09 17.43
CA LEU A 95 -6.07 -4.30 17.31
C LEU A 95 -6.35 -2.77 17.21
N GLY A 96 -7.60 -2.39 17.00
CA GLY A 96 -8.05 -1.00 16.89
C GLY A 96 -7.97 -0.44 15.47
N LEU A 97 -7.84 -1.28 14.45
CA LEU A 97 -7.82 -0.89 13.04
C LEU A 97 -9.26 -0.82 12.49
N ASN A 98 -9.49 0.05 11.51
CA ASN A 98 -10.82 0.26 10.94
C ASN A 98 -10.82 0.42 9.42
N VAL A 99 -9.70 0.11 8.77
CA VAL A 99 -9.60 0.05 7.31
C VAL A 99 -8.92 -1.26 6.93
N LEU A 100 -9.50 -2.00 5.99
CA LEU A 100 -8.92 -3.15 5.32
C LEU A 100 -8.52 -2.73 3.91
N GLN A 101 -7.22 -2.51 3.70
CA GLN A 101 -6.65 -2.27 2.36
C GLN A 101 -6.30 -3.62 1.75
N LEU A 102 -6.99 -3.99 0.68
CA LEU A 102 -6.71 -5.21 -0.06
C LEU A 102 -5.80 -4.90 -1.25
N GLY A 103 -4.74 -5.69 -1.44
CA GLY A 103 -4.08 -5.82 -2.73
C GLY A 103 -5.03 -6.39 -3.79
N PRO A 104 -4.58 -6.62 -5.05
CA PRO A 104 -5.46 -7.00 -6.14
C PRO A 104 -6.30 -8.25 -5.85
N ILE A 105 -7.59 -8.18 -6.15
CA ILE A 105 -8.56 -9.28 -5.98
C ILE A 105 -9.24 -9.71 -7.28
N PHE A 106 -8.93 -9.03 -8.39
CA PHE A 106 -9.54 -9.31 -9.69
C PHE A 106 -8.90 -10.51 -10.37
N GLU A 107 -9.63 -11.15 -11.26
CA GLU A 107 -9.11 -12.27 -12.07
C GLU A 107 -7.79 -11.86 -12.71
N SER A 108 -6.72 -12.61 -12.46
CA SER A 108 -5.37 -12.29 -12.88
C SER A 108 -4.62 -13.54 -13.39
N ALA A 109 -3.56 -13.31 -14.15
CA ALA A 109 -2.79 -14.40 -14.72
C ALA A 109 -1.94 -15.09 -13.63
N THR A 110 -1.28 -14.32 -12.74
CA THR A 110 -0.40 -14.85 -11.70
C THR A 110 -0.55 -14.11 -10.36
N HIS A 111 0.10 -12.96 -10.20
CA HIS A 111 0.30 -12.28 -8.91
C HIS A 111 -0.73 -11.18 -8.61
N GLY A 112 -1.77 -11.03 -9.41
CA GLY A 112 -2.81 -10.02 -9.16
C GLY A 112 -2.60 -8.70 -9.90
N TYR A 113 -1.34 -8.27 -10.10
CA TYR A 113 -1.01 -7.05 -10.85
C TYR A 113 -0.98 -7.26 -12.36
N ASP A 114 -1.25 -8.46 -12.83
CA ASP A 114 -1.40 -8.88 -14.21
C ASP A 114 -2.87 -9.24 -14.51
N THR A 115 -3.75 -8.26 -14.36
CA THR A 115 -5.21 -8.40 -14.45
C THR A 115 -5.67 -8.97 -15.80
N LEU A 116 -6.62 -9.89 -15.75
CA LEU A 116 -7.30 -10.49 -16.92
C LEU A 116 -8.73 -9.97 -17.09
N ASP A 117 -9.44 -9.73 -15.98
CA ASP A 117 -10.83 -9.28 -15.97
C ASP A 117 -11.12 -8.46 -14.70
N TYR A 118 -11.43 -7.18 -14.87
CA TYR A 118 -11.69 -6.23 -13.78
C TYR A 118 -13.07 -6.37 -13.13
N PHE A 119 -13.98 -7.15 -13.74
CA PHE A 119 -15.35 -7.32 -13.27
C PHE A 119 -15.58 -8.66 -12.59
N ARG A 120 -14.51 -9.44 -12.38
CA ARG A 120 -14.58 -10.76 -11.74
C ARG A 120 -13.60 -10.85 -10.59
N ILE A 121 -14.06 -11.45 -9.51
CA ILE A 121 -13.15 -11.87 -8.42
C ILE A 121 -12.26 -13.00 -8.94
N ASP A 122 -10.99 -12.96 -8.57
CA ASP A 122 -10.05 -14.02 -8.90
C ASP A 122 -10.57 -15.37 -8.37
N ARG A 123 -10.71 -16.33 -9.27
CA ARG A 123 -11.25 -17.68 -8.95
C ARG A 123 -10.43 -18.38 -7.87
N ARG A 124 -9.18 -17.99 -7.65
CA ARG A 124 -8.34 -18.51 -6.58
C ARG A 124 -8.75 -17.95 -5.21
N LEU A 125 -9.38 -16.79 -5.16
CA LEU A 125 -9.87 -16.13 -3.95
C LEU A 125 -11.34 -16.48 -3.67
N GLY A 126 -12.14 -16.71 -4.69
CA GLY A 126 -13.55 -17.06 -4.53
C GLY A 126 -14.42 -16.55 -5.66
N ASP A 127 -15.60 -16.13 -5.29
CA ASP A 127 -16.63 -15.61 -6.17
C ASP A 127 -17.26 -14.31 -5.61
N ASP A 128 -18.20 -13.77 -6.37
CA ASP A 128 -18.95 -12.57 -5.98
C ASP A 128 -19.66 -12.72 -4.63
N ALA A 129 -20.19 -13.91 -4.32
CA ALA A 129 -20.86 -14.15 -3.05
C ALA A 129 -19.89 -14.15 -1.87
N ALA A 130 -18.64 -14.63 -2.06
CA ALA A 130 -17.59 -14.55 -1.05
C ALA A 130 -17.14 -13.09 -0.82
N PHE A 131 -17.05 -12.32 -1.89
CA PHE A 131 -16.77 -10.88 -1.79
C PHE A 131 -17.87 -10.14 -1.02
N ASP A 132 -19.14 -10.35 -1.37
CA ASP A 132 -20.26 -9.68 -0.70
C ASP A 132 -20.31 -10.04 0.80
N ARG A 133 -19.97 -11.29 1.18
CA ARG A 133 -19.85 -11.67 2.59
C ARG A 133 -18.71 -10.93 3.29
N LEU A 134 -17.56 -10.78 2.65
CA LEU A 134 -16.42 -10.03 3.22
C LEU A 134 -16.79 -8.57 3.45
N ILE A 135 -17.40 -7.90 2.46
CA ILE A 135 -17.84 -6.51 2.59
C ILE A 135 -18.86 -6.36 3.73
N ALA A 136 -19.89 -7.19 3.76
CA ALA A 136 -20.91 -7.15 4.81
C ALA A 136 -20.30 -7.35 6.19
N ALA A 137 -19.43 -8.37 6.35
CA ALA A 137 -18.79 -8.67 7.62
C ALA A 137 -17.82 -7.57 8.10
N ALA A 138 -17.12 -6.91 7.17
CA ALA A 138 -16.26 -5.75 7.47
C ALA A 138 -17.11 -4.56 7.96
N HIS A 139 -18.17 -4.23 7.23
CA HIS A 139 -19.05 -3.13 7.59
C HIS A 139 -19.80 -3.33 8.91
N GLU A 140 -20.23 -4.56 9.23
CA GLU A 140 -20.81 -4.88 10.55
C GLU A 140 -19.86 -4.54 11.72
N ARG A 141 -18.55 -4.55 11.48
CA ARG A 141 -17.50 -4.21 12.45
C ARG A 141 -17.03 -2.77 12.36
N GLY A 142 -17.62 -1.96 11.48
CA GLY A 142 -17.18 -0.58 11.21
C GLY A 142 -15.84 -0.50 10.47
N ILE A 143 -15.43 -1.57 9.80
CA ILE A 143 -14.20 -1.63 8.99
C ILE A 143 -14.53 -1.21 7.56
N LYS A 144 -13.84 -0.20 7.06
CA LYS A 144 -13.89 0.26 5.67
C LYS A 144 -13.01 -0.62 4.79
N VAL A 145 -13.43 -0.87 3.55
CA VAL A 145 -12.68 -1.71 2.61
C VAL A 145 -12.22 -0.89 1.42
N LEU A 146 -10.90 -0.91 1.16
CA LEU A 146 -10.28 -0.29 0.00
C LEU A 146 -9.75 -1.37 -0.93
N LEU A 147 -9.97 -1.22 -2.24
CA LEU A 147 -9.42 -2.10 -3.26
C LEU A 147 -8.18 -1.51 -3.92
N ASP A 148 -7.41 -2.37 -4.54
CA ASP A 148 -6.27 -2.01 -5.37
C ASP A 148 -6.66 -2.00 -6.84
N GLY A 149 -6.56 -0.84 -7.47
CA GLY A 149 -6.92 -0.60 -8.86
C GLY A 149 -5.68 -0.55 -9.74
N VAL A 150 -5.39 -1.64 -10.44
CA VAL A 150 -4.30 -1.72 -11.42
C VAL A 150 -4.79 -1.17 -12.75
N PHE A 151 -4.78 0.17 -12.91
CA PHE A 151 -5.33 0.84 -14.08
C PHE A 151 -4.28 1.44 -15.02
N ASN A 152 -2.99 1.29 -14.67
CA ASN A 152 -1.92 1.65 -15.58
C ASN A 152 -1.74 0.61 -16.68
N HIS A 153 -1.86 -0.67 -16.34
CA HIS A 153 -1.57 -1.80 -17.23
C HIS A 153 -2.46 -3.01 -16.92
N LEU A 154 -2.40 -4.00 -17.78
CA LEU A 154 -3.05 -5.31 -17.60
C LEU A 154 -2.16 -6.42 -18.20
N SER A 155 -2.55 -7.68 -18.00
CA SER A 155 -1.82 -8.81 -18.59
C SER A 155 -1.89 -8.80 -20.12
N SER A 156 -0.75 -9.03 -20.77
CA SER A 156 -0.72 -9.26 -22.24
C SER A 156 -1.56 -10.48 -22.67
N SER A 157 -1.89 -11.36 -21.72
CA SER A 157 -2.78 -12.50 -21.95
C SER A 157 -4.26 -12.21 -21.73
N ALA A 158 -4.61 -10.97 -21.32
CA ALA A 158 -6.00 -10.58 -21.08
C ALA A 158 -6.86 -10.73 -22.37
N PRO A 159 -8.07 -11.29 -22.25
CA PRO A 159 -8.96 -11.43 -23.40
C PRO A 159 -9.19 -10.12 -24.15
N MET A 160 -9.37 -9.02 -23.43
CA MET A 160 -9.54 -7.67 -23.96
C MET A 160 -8.36 -7.24 -24.83
N PHE A 161 -7.12 -7.44 -24.40
CA PHE A 161 -5.95 -7.07 -25.18
C PHE A 161 -5.78 -7.99 -26.40
N ARG A 162 -6.07 -9.28 -26.27
CA ARG A 162 -6.05 -10.22 -27.42
C ARG A 162 -7.08 -9.84 -28.48
N GLU A 163 -8.28 -9.39 -28.07
CA GLU A 163 -9.28 -8.85 -28.97
C GLU A 163 -8.77 -7.60 -29.69
N ALA A 164 -8.18 -6.66 -28.95
CA ALA A 164 -7.58 -5.46 -29.52
C ALA A 164 -6.47 -5.75 -30.55
N LEU A 165 -5.67 -6.80 -30.32
CA LEU A 165 -4.65 -7.23 -31.28
C LEU A 165 -5.27 -7.85 -32.55
N ALA A 166 -6.33 -8.64 -32.39
CA ALA A 166 -6.96 -9.41 -33.48
C ALA A 166 -7.85 -8.54 -34.35
N ASP A 167 -8.59 -7.59 -33.77
CA ASP A 167 -9.56 -6.73 -34.48
C ASP A 167 -9.30 -5.24 -34.14
N PRO A 168 -8.72 -4.47 -35.09
CA PRO A 168 -8.46 -3.05 -34.89
C PRO A 168 -9.74 -2.20 -34.82
N ASP A 169 -10.88 -2.69 -35.20
CA ASP A 169 -12.17 -2.00 -35.17
C ASP A 169 -13.00 -2.38 -33.92
N SER A 170 -12.46 -3.23 -33.02
CA SER A 170 -13.13 -3.62 -31.78
C SER A 170 -13.15 -2.47 -30.75
N GLU A 171 -14.15 -2.45 -29.86
CA GLU A 171 -14.19 -1.54 -28.72
C GLU A 171 -12.93 -1.69 -27.83
N ALA A 172 -12.39 -2.89 -27.75
CA ALA A 172 -11.16 -3.16 -26.99
C ALA A 172 -9.95 -2.48 -27.60
N ALA A 173 -9.86 -2.35 -28.93
CA ALA A 173 -8.74 -1.68 -29.61
C ALA A 173 -8.65 -0.18 -29.27
N GLU A 174 -9.74 0.45 -28.86
CA GLU A 174 -9.77 1.86 -28.47
C GLU A 174 -9.09 2.14 -27.12
N LEU A 175 -8.75 1.10 -26.37
CA LEU A 175 -8.13 1.20 -25.05
C LEU A 175 -6.60 1.14 -25.08
N PHE A 176 -6.00 0.81 -26.24
CA PHE A 176 -4.56 0.54 -26.35
C PHE A 176 -3.93 1.27 -27.54
N ASP A 177 -2.69 1.73 -27.36
CA ASP A 177 -1.89 2.28 -28.46
C ASP A 177 -1.14 1.14 -29.19
N VAL A 178 -1.86 0.43 -30.09
CA VAL A 178 -1.31 -0.72 -30.80
C VAL A 178 -0.56 -0.30 -32.06
N ASP A 179 0.75 -0.48 -32.07
CA ASP A 179 1.59 -0.34 -33.27
C ASP A 179 1.46 -1.59 -34.16
N ARG A 180 0.96 -1.39 -35.38
CA ARG A 180 0.74 -2.45 -36.39
C ARG A 180 1.71 -2.32 -37.57
N SER A 181 2.74 -1.51 -37.45
CA SER A 181 3.71 -1.27 -38.53
C SER A 181 4.74 -2.41 -38.67
N GLY A 182 4.91 -3.23 -37.63
CA GLY A 182 5.81 -4.39 -37.59
C GLY A 182 5.22 -5.67 -38.17
N GLU A 183 5.98 -6.77 -38.13
CA GLU A 183 5.50 -8.11 -38.50
C GLU A 183 4.42 -8.62 -37.54
N GLU A 184 4.52 -8.28 -36.26
CA GLU A 184 3.53 -8.56 -35.22
C GLU A 184 3.09 -7.25 -34.56
N PRO A 185 1.77 -7.09 -34.29
CA PRO A 185 1.29 -5.94 -33.52
C PRO A 185 1.89 -5.89 -32.11
N SER A 186 2.24 -4.70 -31.64
CA SER A 186 2.78 -4.47 -30.30
C SER A 186 2.17 -3.24 -29.65
N ALA A 187 2.25 -3.15 -28.32
CA ALA A 187 1.81 -1.99 -27.54
C ALA A 187 2.86 -1.63 -26.47
N PRO A 188 2.86 -0.40 -25.94
CA PRO A 188 3.67 -0.03 -24.81
C PRO A 188 3.47 -0.98 -23.62
N CYS A 189 4.53 -1.18 -22.84
CA CYS A 189 4.50 -2.06 -21.68
C CYS A 189 5.13 -1.37 -20.46
N PHE A 190 4.57 -1.64 -19.29
CA PHE A 190 4.96 -1.03 -18.03
C PHE A 190 6.39 -1.41 -17.64
N GLU A 191 7.26 -0.40 -17.50
CA GLU A 191 8.66 -0.53 -17.08
C GLU A 191 9.47 -1.61 -17.84
N GLY A 192 9.09 -1.90 -19.09
CA GLY A 192 9.76 -2.91 -19.92
C GLY A 192 9.30 -4.36 -19.67
N HIS A 193 8.27 -4.57 -18.86
CA HIS A 193 7.65 -5.88 -18.64
C HIS A 193 6.69 -6.21 -19.79
N LEU A 194 7.12 -7.03 -20.74
CA LEU A 194 6.34 -7.36 -21.95
C LEU A 194 5.00 -8.08 -21.66
N ASP A 195 4.85 -8.63 -20.49
CA ASP A 195 3.63 -9.26 -19.99
C ASP A 195 2.63 -8.29 -19.35
N LEU A 196 3.02 -7.01 -19.14
CA LEU A 196 2.19 -5.95 -18.58
C LEU A 196 1.98 -4.82 -19.60
N VAL A 197 0.88 -4.88 -20.34
CA VAL A 197 0.56 -3.93 -21.42
C VAL A 197 -0.13 -2.70 -20.86
N GLU A 198 0.37 -1.51 -21.22
CA GLU A 198 -0.21 -0.24 -20.78
C GLU A 198 -1.50 0.09 -21.52
N PHE A 199 -2.46 0.70 -20.82
CA PHE A 199 -3.59 1.36 -21.43
C PHE A 199 -3.17 2.67 -22.10
N ASP A 200 -3.86 3.06 -23.17
CA ASP A 200 -3.73 4.43 -23.71
C ASP A 200 -4.56 5.42 -22.88
N HIS A 201 -3.94 6.06 -21.88
CA HIS A 201 -4.60 7.03 -21.01
C HIS A 201 -4.97 8.35 -21.73
N ARG A 202 -4.57 8.53 -22.99
CA ARG A 202 -5.01 9.66 -23.82
C ARG A 202 -6.38 9.40 -24.45
N ALA A 203 -6.78 8.14 -24.53
CA ALA A 203 -8.05 7.75 -25.10
C ALA A 203 -9.20 7.98 -24.09
N PRO A 204 -10.28 8.70 -24.47
CA PRO A 204 -11.43 8.90 -23.59
C PRO A 204 -12.16 7.60 -23.24
N GLN A 205 -12.02 6.58 -24.06
CA GLN A 205 -12.57 5.24 -23.83
C GLN A 205 -11.89 4.56 -22.63
N THR A 206 -10.59 4.77 -22.45
CA THR A 206 -9.85 4.29 -21.28
C THR A 206 -10.37 4.94 -19.99
N ALA A 207 -10.60 6.26 -20.00
CA ALA A 207 -11.20 6.94 -18.86
C ALA A 207 -12.59 6.38 -18.51
N ALA A 208 -13.45 6.21 -19.52
CA ALA A 208 -14.79 5.64 -19.35
C ALA A 208 -14.75 4.18 -18.85
N PHE A 209 -13.77 3.39 -19.30
CA PHE A 209 -13.57 2.03 -18.82
C PHE A 209 -13.16 2.01 -17.33
N VAL A 210 -12.18 2.81 -16.95
CA VAL A 210 -11.71 2.92 -15.55
C VAL A 210 -12.84 3.40 -14.63
N GLU A 211 -13.59 4.42 -15.04
CA GLU A 211 -14.77 4.89 -14.32
C GLU A 211 -15.79 3.77 -14.10
N LYS A 212 -16.08 2.98 -15.15
CA LYS A 212 -17.02 1.85 -15.10
C LYS A 212 -16.57 0.80 -14.09
N VAL A 213 -15.28 0.46 -14.06
CA VAL A 213 -14.73 -0.50 -13.10
C VAL A 213 -14.85 0.05 -11.68
N MET A 214 -14.39 1.30 -11.44
CA MET A 214 -14.42 1.92 -10.11
C MET A 214 -15.85 1.97 -9.57
N ARG A 215 -16.82 2.41 -10.37
CA ARG A 215 -18.24 2.47 -9.99
C ARG A 215 -18.82 1.11 -9.67
N HIS A 216 -18.51 0.08 -10.48
CA HIS A 216 -19.01 -1.28 -10.28
C HIS A 216 -18.72 -1.80 -8.88
N TRP A 217 -17.50 -1.59 -8.39
CA TRP A 217 -17.10 -2.08 -7.06
C TRP A 217 -17.54 -1.16 -5.92
N LEU A 218 -17.61 0.15 -6.16
CA LEU A 218 -18.19 1.11 -5.20
C LEU A 218 -19.69 0.83 -4.99
N ASP A 219 -20.45 0.52 -6.05
CA ASP A 219 -21.86 0.09 -5.96
C ASP A 219 -22.02 -1.20 -5.14
N ARG A 220 -20.97 -2.05 -5.08
CA ARG A 220 -20.94 -3.26 -4.26
C ARG A 220 -20.44 -3.05 -2.83
N GLY A 221 -20.27 -1.80 -2.42
CA GLY A 221 -19.97 -1.43 -1.03
C GLY A 221 -18.49 -1.21 -0.71
N VAL A 222 -17.61 -1.12 -1.71
CA VAL A 222 -16.22 -0.70 -1.49
C VAL A 222 -16.20 0.76 -1.04
N ASP A 223 -15.33 1.10 -0.10
CA ASP A 223 -15.26 2.45 0.49
C ASP A 223 -14.18 3.32 -0.17
N GLY A 224 -13.39 2.78 -1.08
CA GLY A 224 -12.37 3.55 -1.79
C GLY A 224 -11.35 2.71 -2.54
N TRP A 225 -10.30 3.38 -3.04
CA TRP A 225 -9.31 2.81 -3.93
C TRP A 225 -7.89 3.25 -3.58
N ARG A 226 -6.95 2.32 -3.65
CA ARG A 226 -5.55 2.58 -3.95
C ARG A 226 -5.39 2.46 -5.47
N LEU A 227 -4.80 3.42 -6.10
CA LEU A 227 -4.49 3.40 -7.53
C LEU A 227 -3.03 2.96 -7.70
N ASP A 228 -2.85 1.74 -8.18
CA ASP A 228 -1.53 1.14 -8.42
C ASP A 228 -0.76 1.92 -9.48
N ALA A 229 0.56 2.05 -9.31
CA ALA A 229 1.45 2.75 -10.23
C ALA A 229 0.91 4.14 -10.70
N ALA A 230 0.23 4.87 -9.82
CA ALA A 230 -0.39 6.16 -10.16
C ALA A 230 0.62 7.20 -10.65
N TYR A 231 1.89 7.07 -10.28
CA TYR A 231 2.99 7.92 -10.74
C TYR A 231 3.30 7.75 -12.25
N ALA A 232 2.91 6.62 -12.85
CA ALA A 232 3.14 6.33 -14.27
C ALA A 232 2.04 6.90 -15.18
N VAL A 233 0.93 7.37 -14.60
CA VAL A 233 -0.23 7.91 -15.34
C VAL A 233 -0.29 9.41 -15.18
N ASP A 234 -0.56 10.16 -16.27
CA ASP A 234 -0.71 11.61 -16.19
C ASP A 234 -1.77 12.01 -15.13
N PRO A 235 -1.45 12.88 -14.16
CA PRO A 235 -2.40 13.30 -13.15
C PRO A 235 -3.71 13.90 -13.69
N ASP A 236 -3.68 14.53 -14.87
CA ASP A 236 -4.88 15.11 -15.49
C ASP A 236 -5.89 14.04 -15.95
N PHE A 237 -5.41 12.84 -16.33
CA PHE A 237 -6.28 11.69 -16.58
C PHE A 237 -7.12 11.36 -15.34
N TRP A 238 -6.47 11.26 -14.19
CA TRP A 238 -7.15 10.97 -12.92
C TRP A 238 -8.14 12.07 -12.54
N SER A 239 -7.81 13.33 -12.77
CA SER A 239 -8.73 14.45 -12.47
C SER A 239 -10.08 14.27 -13.16
N GLY A 240 -10.09 13.87 -14.44
CA GLY A 240 -11.30 13.59 -15.19
C GLY A 240 -12.09 12.41 -14.63
N VAL A 241 -11.42 11.26 -14.47
CA VAL A 241 -12.02 10.03 -13.94
C VAL A 241 -12.61 10.25 -12.55
N LEU A 242 -11.83 10.84 -11.64
CA LEU A 242 -12.24 10.99 -10.25
C LEU A 242 -13.37 12.00 -10.07
N ALA A 243 -13.44 13.04 -10.90
CA ALA A 243 -14.57 13.98 -10.89
C ALA A 243 -15.91 13.27 -11.16
N ASN A 244 -15.89 12.37 -12.17
CA ASN A 244 -17.09 11.61 -12.55
C ASN A 244 -17.46 10.56 -11.49
N VAL A 245 -16.49 9.78 -10.99
CA VAL A 245 -16.72 8.76 -9.95
C VAL A 245 -17.31 9.39 -8.69
N ARG A 246 -16.75 10.51 -8.25
CA ARG A 246 -17.18 11.19 -7.02
C ARG A 246 -18.53 11.88 -7.11
N ALA A 247 -19.03 12.15 -8.31
CA ALA A 247 -20.37 12.68 -8.47
C ALA A 247 -21.44 11.77 -7.83
N ASP A 248 -21.20 10.45 -7.87
CA ASP A 248 -22.10 9.47 -7.28
C ASP A 248 -21.55 8.89 -5.95
N PHE A 249 -20.22 8.87 -5.78
CA PHE A 249 -19.54 8.30 -4.60
C PHE A 249 -18.68 9.35 -3.86
N PRO A 250 -19.28 10.42 -3.30
CA PRO A 250 -18.53 11.53 -2.69
C PRO A 250 -17.74 11.12 -1.43
N HIS A 251 -18.06 9.98 -0.81
CA HIS A 251 -17.42 9.46 0.40
C HIS A 251 -16.35 8.40 0.13
N ALA A 252 -16.06 8.11 -1.15
CA ALA A 252 -14.97 7.21 -1.50
C ALA A 252 -13.61 7.88 -1.22
N PHE A 253 -12.74 7.21 -0.48
CA PHE A 253 -11.35 7.62 -0.28
C PHE A 253 -10.49 7.05 -1.40
N ILE A 254 -9.83 7.92 -2.16
CA ILE A 254 -9.06 7.50 -3.33
C ILE A 254 -7.66 8.10 -3.24
N TYR A 255 -6.66 7.22 -3.14
CA TYR A 255 -5.27 7.62 -3.08
C TYR A 255 -4.41 6.85 -4.10
N GLY A 256 -3.33 7.48 -4.54
CA GLY A 256 -2.41 6.90 -5.50
C GLY A 256 -1.18 6.28 -4.86
N GLU A 257 -0.68 5.19 -5.44
CA GLU A 257 0.69 4.81 -5.19
C GLU A 257 1.61 5.73 -5.98
N VAL A 258 2.42 6.49 -5.26
CA VAL A 258 3.43 7.38 -5.82
C VAL A 258 4.76 7.12 -5.12
N ILE A 259 5.74 6.60 -5.87
CA ILE A 259 7.03 6.20 -5.32
C ILE A 259 7.99 7.39 -5.30
N HIS A 260 7.90 8.25 -6.31
CA HIS A 260 8.74 9.44 -6.49
C HIS A 260 7.99 10.53 -7.25
N GLY A 261 8.53 11.74 -7.25
CA GLY A 261 7.97 12.89 -7.96
C GLY A 261 7.53 14.00 -7.01
N ASP A 262 6.85 14.98 -7.55
CA ASP A 262 6.27 16.07 -6.76
C ASP A 262 4.88 15.65 -6.25
N TYR A 263 4.81 15.17 -5.01
CA TYR A 263 3.58 14.67 -4.41
C TYR A 263 2.48 15.75 -4.34
N VAL A 264 2.86 17.01 -4.13
CA VAL A 264 1.91 18.13 -4.04
C VAL A 264 1.31 18.43 -5.42
N ASP A 265 2.14 18.47 -6.47
CA ASP A 265 1.66 18.65 -7.84
C ASP A 265 0.76 17.48 -8.27
N ILE A 266 1.19 16.25 -8.02
CA ILE A 266 0.42 15.05 -8.38
C ILE A 266 -0.95 15.06 -7.71
N VAL A 267 -1.04 15.28 -6.40
CA VAL A 267 -2.32 15.34 -5.67
C VAL A 267 -3.17 16.51 -6.17
N GLY A 268 -2.55 17.68 -6.36
CA GLY A 268 -3.25 18.89 -6.81
C GLY A 268 -3.87 18.74 -8.21
N ARG A 269 -3.13 18.16 -9.15
CA ARG A 269 -3.60 17.95 -10.53
C ARG A 269 -4.56 16.78 -10.64
N SER A 270 -4.24 15.64 -10.03
CA SER A 270 -5.06 14.43 -10.11
C SER A 270 -6.36 14.52 -9.33
N THR A 271 -6.43 15.39 -8.36
CA THR A 271 -7.52 15.49 -7.36
C THR A 271 -7.69 14.23 -6.48
N MET A 272 -6.68 13.37 -6.40
CA MET A 272 -6.63 12.30 -5.41
C MET A 272 -6.71 12.88 -3.99
N ASP A 273 -7.25 12.11 -3.04
CA ASP A 273 -7.32 12.55 -1.64
C ASP A 273 -5.96 12.48 -0.96
N SER A 274 -5.09 11.57 -1.44
CA SER A 274 -3.77 11.33 -0.87
C SER A 274 -2.87 10.54 -1.85
N VAL A 275 -1.61 10.37 -1.45
CA VAL A 275 -0.65 9.45 -2.07
C VAL A 275 0.16 8.73 -0.99
N THR A 276 0.80 7.61 -1.35
CA THR A 276 1.74 6.88 -0.49
C THR A 276 3.02 7.69 -0.28
N GLU A 277 3.51 7.75 0.96
CA GLU A 277 4.70 8.51 1.29
C GLU A 277 5.95 7.61 1.41
N TYR A 278 6.53 7.26 0.26
CA TYR A 278 7.75 6.45 0.21
C TYR A 278 8.99 7.20 0.74
N GLU A 279 9.01 8.54 0.70
CA GLU A 279 10.11 9.31 1.29
C GLU A 279 10.20 9.07 2.81
N LEU A 280 9.08 9.14 3.53
CA LEU A 280 9.04 8.89 4.97
C LEU A 280 9.33 7.43 5.30
N TRP A 281 8.75 6.48 4.56
CA TRP A 281 9.07 5.06 4.70
C TRP A 281 10.58 4.81 4.60
N LYS A 282 11.23 5.37 3.56
CA LYS A 282 12.66 5.19 3.32
C LYS A 282 13.49 5.81 4.45
N ALA A 283 13.17 7.02 4.88
CA ALA A 283 13.90 7.72 5.94
C ALA A 283 13.77 7.02 7.30
N ILE A 284 12.61 6.44 7.61
CA ILE A 284 12.40 5.68 8.84
C ILE A 284 13.35 4.47 8.89
N TRP A 285 13.28 3.58 7.89
CA TRP A 285 14.08 2.36 7.98
C TRP A 285 15.57 2.61 7.78
N SER A 286 15.98 3.54 6.91
CA SER A 286 17.40 3.84 6.70
C SER A 286 18.04 4.44 7.95
N SER A 287 17.38 5.40 8.61
CA SER A 287 17.87 6.02 9.83
C SER A 287 18.05 5.01 10.96
N LEU A 288 17.09 4.09 11.13
CA LEU A 288 17.18 3.03 12.12
C LEU A 288 18.27 1.99 11.80
N LYS A 289 18.45 1.65 10.52
CA LYS A 289 19.46 0.70 10.06
C LYS A 289 20.87 1.25 10.22
N GLU A 290 21.07 2.49 9.78
CA GLU A 290 22.37 3.16 9.78
C GLU A 290 22.69 3.81 11.13
N GLN A 291 21.73 3.82 12.08
CA GLN A 291 21.84 4.47 13.39
C GLN A 291 22.18 5.96 13.22
N ASN A 292 21.46 6.62 12.33
CA ASN A 292 21.67 8.02 11.99
C ASN A 292 20.34 8.72 11.65
N PHE A 293 19.84 9.54 12.55
CA PHE A 293 18.53 10.18 12.45
C PHE A 293 18.48 11.46 11.60
N TYR A 294 19.58 11.94 11.03
CA TYR A 294 19.57 13.20 10.26
C TYR A 294 18.74 13.11 8.97
N GLU A 295 18.68 11.93 8.33
CA GLU A 295 17.78 11.75 7.19
C GLU A 295 16.32 11.81 7.62
N LEU A 296 15.96 11.17 8.72
CA LEU A 296 14.58 11.20 9.23
C LEU A 296 14.19 12.64 9.66
N GLU A 297 15.09 13.37 10.32
CA GLU A 297 14.85 14.78 10.70
C GLU A 297 14.51 15.63 9.47
N TRP A 298 15.33 15.55 8.43
CA TRP A 298 15.10 16.28 7.19
C TRP A 298 13.76 15.89 6.54
N THR A 299 13.46 14.59 6.48
CA THR A 299 12.21 14.08 5.89
C THR A 299 10.99 14.47 6.70
N LEU A 300 11.07 14.50 8.03
CA LEU A 300 9.97 15.00 8.88
C LEU A 300 9.62 16.45 8.56
N GLY A 301 10.63 17.30 8.25
CA GLY A 301 10.38 18.66 7.79
C GLY A 301 9.67 18.71 6.42
N ARG A 302 10.02 17.80 5.49
CA ARG A 302 9.31 17.67 4.20
C ARG A 302 7.90 17.15 4.37
N HIS A 303 7.71 16.13 5.20
CA HIS A 303 6.42 15.59 5.57
C HIS A 303 5.45 16.68 6.04
N ASP A 304 5.92 17.58 6.88
CA ASP A 304 5.13 18.71 7.34
C ASP A 304 4.69 19.63 6.19
N THR A 305 5.49 19.78 5.13
CA THR A 305 5.07 20.56 3.96
C THR A 305 3.96 19.86 3.16
N PHE A 306 3.97 18.53 3.09
CA PHE A 306 2.87 17.78 2.45
C PHE A 306 1.55 17.98 3.19
N LEU A 307 1.59 17.96 4.52
CA LEU A 307 0.40 18.19 5.38
C LEU A 307 -0.25 19.58 5.21
N GLU A 308 0.41 20.53 4.54
CA GLU A 308 -0.19 21.80 4.13
C GLU A 308 -1.18 21.64 2.97
N SER A 309 -0.98 20.59 2.16
CA SER A 309 -1.74 20.35 0.94
C SER A 309 -2.68 19.15 1.06
N PHE A 310 -2.21 18.03 1.62
CA PHE A 310 -2.97 16.80 1.81
C PHE A 310 -2.42 16.01 2.99
N VAL A 311 -3.15 14.99 3.44
CA VAL A 311 -2.70 14.07 4.49
C VAL A 311 -2.16 12.81 3.84
N PRO A 312 -0.84 12.51 3.93
CA PRO A 312 -0.25 11.35 3.27
C PRO A 312 -0.73 10.02 3.82
N VAL A 313 -0.80 9.00 2.96
CA VAL A 313 -0.86 7.60 3.41
C VAL A 313 0.55 7.16 3.81
N THR A 314 0.72 6.83 5.09
CA THR A 314 2.02 6.51 5.70
C THR A 314 2.12 5.03 6.04
N PHE A 315 3.33 4.46 5.95
CA PHE A 315 3.58 3.04 6.22
C PHE A 315 5.05 2.81 6.57
N VAL A 316 5.36 1.64 7.14
CA VAL A 316 6.73 1.17 7.39
C VAL A 316 7.07 -0.11 6.65
N GLY A 317 6.10 -0.71 5.99
CA GLY A 317 6.22 -1.89 5.14
C GLY A 317 5.00 -2.07 4.25
N ASN A 318 5.17 -2.75 3.12
CA ASN A 318 4.11 -3.18 2.22
C ASN A 318 4.51 -4.49 1.52
N HIS A 319 3.72 -4.93 0.53
CA HIS A 319 3.92 -6.19 -0.19
C HIS A 319 5.06 -6.15 -1.24
N ASP A 320 5.67 -4.99 -1.49
CA ASP A 320 6.70 -4.78 -2.51
C ASP A 320 8.08 -4.46 -1.93
N VAL A 321 8.22 -4.45 -0.62
CA VAL A 321 9.48 -4.13 0.03
C VAL A 321 9.89 -5.19 1.06
N THR A 322 11.18 -5.26 1.36
CA THR A 322 11.69 -6.07 2.48
C THR A 322 10.99 -5.62 3.78
N ARG A 323 10.48 -6.59 4.54
CA ARG A 323 9.76 -6.32 5.81
C ARG A 323 10.60 -5.54 6.79
N ILE A 324 9.98 -4.64 7.53
CA ILE A 324 10.67 -3.75 8.47
C ILE A 324 11.49 -4.53 9.50
N ALA A 325 10.98 -5.64 10.01
CA ALA A 325 11.72 -6.49 10.96
C ALA A 325 12.98 -7.14 10.36
N SER A 326 12.98 -7.41 9.04
CA SER A 326 14.17 -7.88 8.32
C SER A 326 15.16 -6.75 8.03
N GLN A 327 14.65 -5.53 7.79
CA GLN A 327 15.48 -4.36 7.48
C GLN A 327 16.29 -3.89 8.68
N VAL A 328 15.64 -3.82 9.87
CA VAL A 328 16.21 -3.14 11.05
C VAL A 328 16.26 -4.01 12.31
N GLY A 329 15.70 -5.21 12.27
CA GLY A 329 15.48 -6.06 13.45
C GLY A 329 14.17 -5.72 14.18
N GLN A 330 13.60 -6.70 14.88
CA GLN A 330 12.29 -6.55 15.54
C GLN A 330 12.26 -5.43 16.60
N ASP A 331 13.34 -5.25 17.38
CA ASP A 331 13.40 -4.18 18.39
C ASP A 331 13.28 -2.79 17.74
N LYS A 332 14.01 -2.54 16.66
CA LYS A 332 13.95 -1.25 15.95
C LYS A 332 12.67 -1.10 15.10
N ALA A 333 12.04 -2.21 14.71
CA ALA A 333 10.73 -2.16 14.04
C ALA A 333 9.67 -1.53 14.96
N VAL A 334 9.77 -1.71 16.28
CA VAL A 334 8.90 -0.99 17.24
C VAL A 334 9.17 0.52 17.22
N LEU A 335 10.43 0.97 17.05
CA LEU A 335 10.74 2.38 16.90
C LEU A 335 10.17 2.95 15.59
N ALA A 336 10.23 2.18 14.49
CA ALA A 336 9.58 2.55 13.24
C ALA A 336 8.07 2.75 13.42
N LEU A 337 7.42 1.84 14.14
CA LEU A 337 6.00 1.95 14.48
C LEU A 337 5.71 3.16 15.37
N VAL A 338 6.60 3.53 16.31
CA VAL A 338 6.44 4.74 17.12
C VAL A 338 6.38 5.98 16.22
N VAL A 339 7.28 6.09 15.24
CA VAL A 339 7.23 7.21 14.28
C VAL A 339 5.91 7.16 13.50
N LEU A 340 5.56 6.01 12.90
CA LEU A 340 4.33 5.85 12.11
C LEU A 340 3.07 6.29 12.88
N MET A 341 2.99 5.98 14.18
CA MET A 341 1.80 6.26 15.00
C MET A 341 1.76 7.66 15.60
N THR A 342 2.86 8.43 15.50
CA THR A 342 2.94 9.78 16.12
C THR A 342 3.10 10.91 15.13
N VAL A 343 3.37 10.64 13.86
CA VAL A 343 3.36 11.66 12.78
C VAL A 343 1.96 11.87 12.20
N GLY A 344 1.72 12.97 11.50
CA GLY A 344 0.53 13.16 10.69
C GLY A 344 0.40 12.09 9.62
N GLY A 345 -0.82 11.80 9.15
CA GLY A 345 -1.00 10.82 8.09
C GLY A 345 -2.13 9.82 8.32
N VAL A 346 -2.36 8.99 7.32
CA VAL A 346 -3.24 7.80 7.36
C VAL A 346 -2.34 6.56 7.43
N PRO A 347 -2.08 6.02 8.64
CA PRO A 347 -1.13 4.92 8.80
C PRO A 347 -1.71 3.59 8.32
N LEU A 348 -0.92 2.85 7.53
CA LEU A 348 -1.19 1.47 7.14
C LEU A 348 -0.18 0.53 7.79
N ILE A 349 -0.67 -0.54 8.41
CA ILE A 349 0.12 -1.64 8.95
C ILE A 349 0.03 -2.80 7.95
N TYR A 350 1.15 -3.28 7.46
CA TYR A 350 1.19 -4.42 6.57
C TYR A 350 1.05 -5.72 7.36
N TYR A 351 0.17 -6.63 6.92
CA TYR A 351 -0.15 -7.86 7.63
C TYR A 351 1.11 -8.66 7.98
N GLY A 352 1.22 -9.08 9.22
CA GLY A 352 2.35 -9.78 9.79
C GLY A 352 3.42 -8.87 10.42
N ASP A 353 3.48 -7.58 10.09
CA ASP A 353 4.41 -6.66 10.76
C ASP A 353 4.03 -6.48 12.23
N GLU A 354 2.72 -6.55 12.55
CA GLU A 354 2.21 -6.54 13.92
C GLU A 354 2.57 -7.81 14.72
N GLN A 355 3.05 -8.84 14.04
CA GLN A 355 3.58 -10.06 14.65
C GLN A 355 5.11 -10.14 14.57
N GLY A 356 5.76 -9.10 14.03
CA GLY A 356 7.21 -9.06 13.81
C GLY A 356 7.70 -10.05 12.76
N TYR A 357 6.88 -10.36 11.75
CA TYR A 357 7.25 -11.25 10.66
C TYR A 357 8.45 -10.69 9.90
N THR A 358 9.30 -11.60 9.46
CA THR A 358 10.47 -11.31 8.63
C THR A 358 10.24 -11.78 7.21
N GLY A 359 10.94 -11.20 6.26
CA GLY A 359 10.93 -11.55 4.84
C GLY A 359 11.78 -10.56 4.07
N VAL A 360 12.59 -11.05 3.16
CA VAL A 360 13.47 -10.25 2.30
C VAL A 360 12.92 -10.31 0.89
N LYS A 361 12.70 -9.15 0.28
CA LYS A 361 12.40 -9.06 -1.15
C LYS A 361 13.68 -9.29 -1.93
N GLU A 362 13.62 -10.16 -2.94
CA GLU A 362 14.75 -10.48 -3.83
C GLU A 362 14.38 -10.19 -5.28
N GLU A 363 15.36 -9.72 -6.07
CA GLU A 363 15.22 -9.46 -7.50
C GLU A 363 15.33 -10.76 -8.33
N ARG A 364 14.37 -11.67 -8.13
CA ARG A 364 14.27 -12.93 -8.87
C ARG A 364 12.82 -13.40 -8.96
N PHE A 365 12.54 -14.36 -9.81
CA PHE A 365 11.22 -15.00 -9.85
C PHE A 365 10.89 -15.62 -8.47
N GLY A 366 9.68 -15.33 -7.95
CA GLY A 366 9.26 -15.72 -6.61
C GLY A 366 9.99 -14.98 -5.48
N GLY A 367 10.71 -13.89 -5.80
CA GLY A 367 11.47 -13.11 -4.81
C GLY A 367 10.60 -12.36 -3.81
N ASP A 368 9.30 -12.22 -4.10
CA ASP A 368 8.32 -11.58 -3.22
C ASP A 368 7.67 -12.56 -2.22
N ASP A 369 7.84 -13.88 -2.38
CA ASP A 369 7.13 -14.88 -1.58
C ASP A 369 7.36 -14.72 -0.07
N GLN A 370 8.61 -14.38 0.32
CA GLN A 370 8.93 -14.17 1.73
C GLN A 370 8.24 -12.95 2.35
N VAL A 371 7.95 -11.93 1.55
CA VAL A 371 7.27 -10.73 2.03
C VAL A 371 5.75 -10.85 1.94
N ARG A 372 5.22 -11.90 1.27
CA ARG A 372 3.79 -12.20 1.08
C ARG A 372 3.39 -13.55 1.70
N PRO A 373 3.71 -13.81 2.99
CA PRO A 373 3.51 -15.12 3.59
C PRO A 373 2.04 -15.52 3.69
N VAL A 374 1.82 -16.84 3.72
CA VAL A 374 0.51 -17.39 4.07
C VAL A 374 0.25 -17.14 5.56
N PHE A 375 -0.94 -16.65 5.87
CA PHE A 375 -1.39 -16.46 7.24
C PHE A 375 -2.13 -17.72 7.75
N PRO A 376 -2.11 -17.98 9.07
CA PRO A 376 -2.86 -19.09 9.66
C PRO A 376 -4.36 -18.99 9.38
N ASP A 377 -5.10 -20.08 9.55
CA ASP A 377 -6.54 -20.12 9.32
C ASP A 377 -7.34 -19.19 10.24
N GLY A 378 -6.81 -18.87 11.42
CA GLY A 378 -7.39 -17.92 12.37
C GLY A 378 -6.35 -17.37 13.36
N PRO A 379 -6.67 -16.28 14.07
CA PRO A 379 -5.76 -15.61 15.01
C PRO A 379 -5.29 -16.52 16.16
N GLU A 380 -6.09 -17.53 16.53
CA GLU A 380 -5.77 -18.50 17.56
C GLU A 380 -4.60 -19.43 17.23
N GLU A 381 -4.24 -19.52 15.95
CA GLU A 381 -3.10 -20.28 15.46
C GLU A 381 -1.79 -19.46 15.38
N LEU A 382 -1.84 -18.17 15.72
CA LEU A 382 -0.66 -17.32 15.74
C LEU A 382 0.38 -17.80 16.75
N SER A 383 1.66 -17.72 16.34
CA SER A 383 2.75 -18.01 17.27
C SER A 383 2.83 -16.98 18.39
N THR A 384 3.07 -17.43 19.61
CA THR A 384 3.29 -16.54 20.76
C THR A 384 4.62 -15.77 20.69
N LEU A 385 5.54 -16.13 19.78
CA LEU A 385 6.82 -15.43 19.61
C LEU A 385 6.66 -13.96 19.21
N GLY A 386 5.62 -13.63 18.44
CA GLY A 386 5.29 -12.26 18.03
C GLY A 386 4.46 -11.46 19.03
N ALA A 387 3.99 -12.10 20.13
CA ALA A 387 3.03 -11.47 21.05
C ALA A 387 3.50 -10.14 21.66
N TRP A 388 4.81 -9.97 21.88
CA TRP A 388 5.36 -8.72 22.41
C TRP A 388 5.33 -7.59 21.37
N VAL A 389 5.55 -7.90 20.08
CA VAL A 389 5.44 -6.94 18.97
C VAL A 389 3.97 -6.55 18.78
N HIS A 390 3.06 -7.54 18.81
CA HIS A 390 1.63 -7.31 18.76
C HIS A 390 1.15 -6.39 19.88
N ASN A 391 1.64 -6.63 21.10
CA ASN A 391 1.30 -5.78 22.23
C ASN A 391 1.83 -4.33 22.09
N ALA A 392 2.98 -4.12 21.46
CA ALA A 392 3.47 -2.78 21.13
C ALA A 392 2.56 -2.11 20.10
N HIS A 393 2.13 -2.84 19.06
CA HIS A 393 1.16 -2.33 18.07
C HIS A 393 -0.16 -1.95 18.72
N HIS A 394 -0.74 -2.83 19.54
CA HIS A 394 -1.98 -2.55 20.25
C HIS A 394 -1.90 -1.28 21.11
N GLN A 395 -0.79 -1.09 21.85
CA GLN A 395 -0.61 0.10 22.68
C GLN A 395 -0.47 1.39 21.86
N LEU A 396 0.30 1.36 20.77
CA LEU A 396 0.53 2.52 19.92
C LEU A 396 -0.70 2.87 19.08
N VAL A 397 -1.45 1.88 18.58
CA VAL A 397 -2.74 2.10 17.94
C VAL A 397 -3.73 2.69 18.95
N ALA A 398 -3.81 2.15 20.17
CA ALA A 398 -4.66 2.70 21.23
C ALA A 398 -4.25 4.12 21.63
N LEU A 399 -2.94 4.45 21.64
CA LEU A 399 -2.46 5.81 21.82
C LEU A 399 -3.00 6.73 20.73
N ARG A 400 -2.81 6.37 19.46
CA ARG A 400 -3.29 7.17 18.33
C ARG A 400 -4.82 7.36 18.36
N ARG A 401 -5.58 6.33 18.80
CA ARG A 401 -7.03 6.44 19.00
C ARG A 401 -7.43 7.45 20.08
N ARG A 402 -6.63 7.58 21.13
CA ARG A 402 -6.84 8.61 22.19
C ARG A 402 -6.48 10.01 21.72
N HIS A 403 -5.65 10.15 20.70
CA HIS A 403 -5.13 11.42 20.17
C HIS A 403 -5.52 11.59 18.68
N PRO A 404 -6.82 11.75 18.34
CA PRO A 404 -7.26 11.82 16.93
C PRO A 404 -6.63 12.99 16.16
N TRP A 405 -6.22 14.06 16.85
CA TRP A 405 -5.49 15.17 16.27
C TRP A 405 -4.16 14.78 15.60
N LEU A 406 -3.62 13.58 15.93
CA LEU A 406 -2.44 13.04 15.27
C LEU A 406 -2.63 12.82 13.77
N HIS A 407 -3.87 12.76 13.28
CA HIS A 407 -4.13 12.68 11.84
C HIS A 407 -3.48 13.84 11.05
N ARG A 408 -3.42 15.04 11.63
CA ARG A 408 -2.82 16.24 11.03
C ARG A 408 -1.67 16.82 11.86
N ALA A 409 -1.08 16.00 12.74
CA ALA A 409 -0.02 16.47 13.60
C ALA A 409 1.17 17.00 12.81
N ARG A 410 1.70 18.14 13.24
CA ARG A 410 2.97 18.70 12.77
C ARG A 410 4.09 18.25 13.68
N VAL A 411 5.26 18.05 13.10
CA VAL A 411 6.41 17.53 13.81
C VAL A 411 7.52 18.58 13.89
N LYS A 412 8.01 18.83 15.09
CA LYS A 412 9.17 19.69 15.32
C LYS A 412 10.25 18.91 16.04
N VAL A 413 11.39 18.70 15.37
CA VAL A 413 12.57 18.12 16.04
C VAL A 413 13.13 19.12 17.03
N THR A 414 13.26 18.70 18.28
CA THR A 414 13.75 19.51 19.41
C THR A 414 15.17 19.16 19.82
N SER A 415 15.61 17.91 19.56
CA SER A 415 16.98 17.46 19.78
C SER A 415 17.36 16.36 18.80
N ILE A 416 18.57 16.41 18.28
CA ILE A 416 19.09 15.42 17.34
C ILE A 416 20.57 15.11 17.59
N ALA A 417 20.89 13.83 17.51
CA ALA A 417 22.23 13.28 17.38
C ALA A 417 22.15 12.05 16.44
N ASN A 418 23.27 11.47 16.04
CA ASN A 418 23.21 10.30 15.16
C ASN A 418 22.25 9.22 15.69
N GLU A 419 22.38 8.88 16.97
CA GLU A 419 21.68 7.73 17.56
C GLU A 419 20.47 8.12 18.42
N ARG A 420 20.16 9.42 18.51
CA ARG A 420 19.04 9.95 19.31
C ARG A 420 18.26 10.99 18.53
N LEU A 421 16.95 10.89 18.63
CA LEU A 421 16.02 11.87 18.09
C LEU A 421 14.95 12.19 19.12
N THR A 422 14.71 13.47 19.36
CA THR A 422 13.55 13.94 20.12
C THR A 422 12.75 14.90 19.26
N TYR A 423 11.46 14.67 19.15
CA TYR A 423 10.55 15.58 18.46
C TYR A 423 9.25 15.77 19.24
N GLU A 424 8.58 16.88 18.96
CA GLU A 424 7.23 17.17 19.41
C GLU A 424 6.27 17.01 18.24
N ALA A 425 5.25 16.14 18.40
CA ALA A 425 4.08 16.09 17.52
C ALA A 425 3.01 17.01 18.11
N THR A 426 2.48 17.94 17.30
CA THR A 426 1.55 18.98 17.77
C THR A 426 0.34 19.09 16.86
N GLY A 427 -0.85 19.34 17.43
CA GLY A 427 -2.08 19.56 16.69
C GLY A 427 -3.24 19.93 17.64
N ASP A 428 -4.15 20.78 17.21
CA ASP A 428 -5.36 21.17 17.94
C ASP A 428 -5.11 21.64 19.39
N GLY A 429 -3.95 22.24 19.64
CA GLY A 429 -3.55 22.70 20.99
C GLY A 429 -3.01 21.61 21.90
N HIS A 430 -2.81 20.40 21.40
CA HIS A 430 -2.20 19.27 22.08
C HIS A 430 -0.75 19.04 21.61
N SER A 431 0.03 18.34 22.42
CA SER A 431 1.39 17.92 22.04
C SER A 431 1.77 16.60 22.68
N LEU A 432 2.56 15.81 21.95
CA LEU A 432 3.27 14.65 22.45
C LEU A 432 4.77 14.83 22.20
N THR A 433 5.59 14.56 23.22
CA THR A 433 7.04 14.47 23.07
C THR A 433 7.41 13.02 22.80
N VAL A 434 8.19 12.78 21.74
CA VAL A 434 8.67 11.46 21.33
C VAL A 434 10.19 11.44 21.38
N GLU A 435 10.74 10.48 22.11
CA GLU A 435 12.18 10.25 22.23
C GLU A 435 12.53 8.87 21.66
N LEU A 436 13.52 8.81 20.77
CA LEU A 436 14.03 7.58 20.15
C LEU A 436 15.54 7.48 20.42
N GLU A 437 16.01 6.28 20.74
CA GLU A 437 17.44 5.96 20.88
C GLU A 437 17.71 4.59 20.24
N VAL A 438 18.76 4.50 19.42
CA VAL A 438 19.16 3.27 18.73
C VAL A 438 20.47 2.67 19.24
N THR A 439 21.16 3.34 20.18
CA THR A 439 22.38 2.80 20.82
C THR A 439 22.06 1.74 21.86
N GLY A 440 22.91 0.72 21.92
CA GLY A 440 22.75 -0.36 22.90
C GLY A 440 21.44 -1.14 22.67
N LYS A 441 20.53 -1.09 23.64
CA LYS A 441 19.18 -1.64 23.50
C LYS A 441 18.28 -0.54 22.96
N PRO A 442 17.70 -0.69 21.75
CA PRO A 442 16.82 0.32 21.18
C PRO A 442 15.68 0.69 22.13
N SER A 443 15.38 1.98 22.23
CA SER A 443 14.35 2.46 23.15
C SER A 443 13.54 3.61 22.57
N ALA A 444 12.29 3.72 23.00
CA ALA A 444 11.39 4.80 22.67
C ALA A 444 10.54 5.20 23.89
N GLU A 445 10.24 6.48 24.01
CA GLU A 445 9.32 7.01 25.01
C GLU A 445 8.42 8.08 24.38
N ILE A 446 7.12 8.01 24.68
CA ILE A 446 6.12 9.01 24.29
C ILE A 446 5.52 9.60 25.56
N ARG A 447 5.48 10.94 25.66
CA ARG A 447 4.95 11.68 26.80
C ARG A 447 3.88 12.69 26.38
N ASP A 448 2.85 12.81 27.21
CA ASP A 448 1.96 13.96 27.27
C ASP A 448 2.30 14.78 28.52
N GLY A 449 3.05 15.85 28.33
CA GLY A 449 3.67 16.60 29.42
C GLY A 449 4.57 15.70 30.29
N GLU A 450 4.21 15.55 31.58
CA GLU A 450 4.96 14.67 32.52
C GLU A 450 4.48 13.20 32.45
N ASN A 451 3.36 12.91 31.81
CA ASN A 451 2.78 11.57 31.77
C ASN A 451 3.43 10.74 30.66
N VAL A 452 3.89 9.53 31.00
CA VAL A 452 4.39 8.56 30.03
C VAL A 452 3.21 7.78 29.45
N GLU A 453 2.92 8.00 28.16
CA GLU A 453 1.86 7.32 27.40
C GLU A 453 2.32 5.98 26.83
N PHE A 454 3.60 5.90 26.47
CA PHE A 454 4.22 4.67 25.93
C PHE A 454 5.70 4.63 26.28
N ARG A 455 6.23 3.45 26.58
CA ARG A 455 7.67 3.21 26.76
C ARG A 455 8.06 1.83 26.22
N TYR A 456 9.15 1.82 25.47
CA TYR A 456 9.78 0.61 24.97
C TYR A 456 11.31 0.67 25.20
N PRO A 457 11.99 -0.42 25.64
CA PRO A 457 11.35 -1.59 26.22
C PRO A 457 10.61 -1.25 27.52
N ARG A 458 9.68 -2.08 27.90
CA ARG A 458 9.06 -1.92 29.23
C ARG A 458 10.11 -2.15 30.32
N PRO A 459 10.01 -1.44 31.47
CA PRO A 459 10.89 -1.62 32.63
C PRO A 459 10.91 -3.04 33.15
#